data_4c472e7fa5aa64f99dfa2c4ae06a098d
#
_entry.id   4c472e7fa5aa64f99dfa2c4ae06a098d
#
_cell.length_a   1.000
_cell.length_b   1.000
_cell.length_c   1.000
_cell.angle_alpha   90.00
_cell.angle_beta   90.00
_cell.angle_gamma   90.00
#
_symmetry.space_group_name_H-M   'P 1'
#
loop_
_entity.id
_entity.type
_entity.pdbx_description
1 polymer ?
#
loop_
_entity_poly.entity_id
_entity_poly.type
_entity_poly.pdbx_seq_one_letter_code
_entity_poly.pdbx_strand_id
1 'polypeptide(L)'
;MFKLRKDFMNQIRKKDEKSYPAWPVDVKKRKNQQALRETTLRGVEELFEALQHLKNWKTHRSDMDEFDFNREEFLEEMVDALNYFFAVLVMLGIDESELYSAYLKKHKKILQRLENNAKS
;
A
#
# COMPACT_ATOMS: atom_id res chain seq x y z
N MET A 1 7.24 4.73 9.98
CA MET A 1 7.06 4.18 8.61
C MET A 1 6.64 5.26 7.62
N PHE A 2 5.50 5.85 7.82
CA PHE A 2 4.94 6.86 6.92
C PHE A 2 5.87 8.06 6.73
N LYS A 3 6.41 8.60 7.80
CA LYS A 3 7.33 9.74 7.77
C LYS A 3 8.59 9.44 6.97
N LEU A 4 9.13 8.23 7.12
CA LEU A 4 10.34 7.83 6.38
C LEU A 4 10.10 7.84 4.87
N ARG A 5 8.92 7.40 4.43
CA ARG A 5 8.57 7.44 3.01
C ARG A 5 8.43 8.88 2.53
N LYS A 6 7.77 9.73 3.31
CA LYS A 6 7.64 11.16 2.98
C LYS A 6 9.00 11.84 2.85
N ASP A 7 9.90 11.57 3.78
CA ASP A 7 11.26 12.12 3.76
C ASP A 7 12.03 11.64 2.52
N PHE A 8 11.89 10.37 2.17
CA PHE A 8 12.47 9.81 0.95
C PHE A 8 11.94 10.52 -0.30
N MET A 9 10.64 10.72 -0.40
CA MET A 9 10.03 11.43 -1.53
C MET A 9 10.54 12.87 -1.64
N ASN A 10 10.73 13.55 -0.50
CA ASN A 10 11.33 14.89 -0.48
C ASN A 10 12.76 14.87 -1.02
N GLN A 11 13.55 13.86 -0.67
CA GLN A 11 14.92 13.72 -1.16
C GLN A 11 14.94 13.48 -2.68
N ILE A 12 14.05 12.65 -3.18
CA ILE A 12 13.94 12.38 -4.62
C ILE A 12 13.55 13.65 -5.38
N ARG A 13 12.60 14.44 -4.86
CA ARG A 13 12.21 15.71 -5.50
C ARG A 13 13.31 16.73 -5.50
N LYS A 14 14.20 16.75 -4.51
CA LYS A 14 15.37 17.63 -4.50
C LYS A 14 16.35 17.32 -5.64
N LYS A 15 16.43 16.06 -6.03
CA LYS A 15 17.30 15.63 -7.14
C LYS A 15 16.62 15.79 -8.49
N ASP A 16 15.31 15.56 -8.54
CA ASP A 16 14.50 15.67 -9.76
C ASP A 16 13.10 16.13 -9.40
N GLU A 17 12.80 17.38 -9.66
CA GLU A 17 11.50 18.00 -9.37
C GLU A 17 10.34 17.33 -10.12
N LYS A 18 10.63 16.63 -11.21
CA LYS A 18 9.62 15.96 -12.04
C LYS A 18 9.30 14.54 -11.58
N SER A 19 10.06 13.99 -10.64
CA SER A 19 9.89 12.61 -10.18
C SER A 19 8.55 12.38 -9.50
N TYR A 20 8.10 13.34 -8.70
CA TYR A 20 6.78 13.37 -8.07
C TYR A 20 6.18 14.76 -8.26
N PRO A 21 4.86 14.86 -8.45
CA PRO A 21 4.21 16.17 -8.43
C PRO A 21 4.36 16.79 -7.03
N ALA A 22 4.36 18.12 -6.99
CA ALA A 22 4.34 18.84 -5.71
C ALA A 22 3.06 18.49 -4.96
N TRP A 23 3.17 18.19 -3.68
CA TRP A 23 2.01 17.86 -2.85
C TRP A 23 1.64 18.96 -1.88
N PRO A 24 0.34 19.08 -1.50
CA PRO A 24 -0.75 18.23 -1.97
C PRO A 24 -1.12 18.51 -3.43
N VAL A 25 -1.46 17.46 -4.17
CA VAL A 25 -1.86 17.60 -5.57
C VAL A 25 -3.33 17.99 -5.69
N ASP A 26 -3.66 18.70 -6.75
CA ASP A 26 -5.07 18.95 -7.12
C ASP A 26 -5.62 17.69 -7.81
N VAL A 27 -6.47 16.95 -7.11
CA VAL A 27 -7.03 15.69 -7.60
C VAL A 27 -7.97 15.87 -8.80
N LYS A 28 -8.45 17.08 -9.06
CA LYS A 28 -9.34 17.35 -10.19
C LYS A 28 -8.59 17.33 -11.52
N LYS A 29 -7.28 17.53 -11.50
CA LYS A 29 -6.46 17.54 -12.72
C LYS A 29 -6.17 16.11 -13.17
N ARG A 30 -6.41 15.85 -14.45
CA ARG A 30 -6.18 14.52 -15.05
C ARG A 30 -4.76 14.03 -14.83
N LYS A 31 -3.76 14.89 -15.03
CA LYS A 31 -2.34 14.55 -14.86
C LYS A 31 -2.06 14.03 -13.45
N ASN A 32 -2.65 14.64 -12.43
CA ASN A 32 -2.46 14.23 -11.05
C ASN A 32 -3.17 12.92 -10.74
N GLN A 33 -4.37 12.74 -11.28
CA GLN A 33 -5.08 11.46 -11.15
C GLN A 33 -4.30 10.32 -11.79
N GLN A 34 -3.69 10.56 -12.95
CA GLN A 34 -2.84 9.56 -13.61
C GLN A 34 -1.64 9.20 -12.73
N ALA A 35 -0.96 10.19 -12.14
CA ALA A 35 0.18 9.95 -11.25
C ALA A 35 -0.22 9.14 -10.02
N LEU A 36 -1.35 9.46 -9.41
CA LEU A 36 -1.88 8.71 -8.25
C LEU A 36 -2.21 7.27 -8.63
N ARG A 37 -2.85 7.07 -9.77
CA ARG A 37 -3.21 5.72 -10.26
C ARG A 37 -1.96 4.89 -10.57
N GLU A 38 -0.98 5.47 -11.26
CA GLU A 38 0.26 4.78 -11.58
C GLU A 38 1.02 4.37 -10.31
N THR A 39 1.10 5.25 -9.33
CA THR A 39 1.76 4.94 -8.06
C THR A 39 1.03 3.82 -7.32
N THR A 40 -0.30 3.87 -7.30
CA THR A 40 -1.13 2.81 -6.70
C THR A 40 -0.91 1.47 -7.41
N LEU A 41 -0.88 1.47 -8.75
CA LEU A 41 -0.67 0.26 -9.54
C LEU A 41 0.70 -0.35 -9.29
N ARG A 42 1.73 0.46 -9.08
CA ARG A 42 3.05 -0.05 -8.69
C ARG A 42 2.99 -0.78 -7.36
N GLY A 43 2.22 -0.27 -6.41
CA GLY A 43 1.99 -0.97 -5.14
C GLY A 43 1.30 -2.31 -5.34
N VAL A 44 0.32 -2.37 -6.24
CA VAL A 44 -0.37 -3.62 -6.60
C VAL A 44 0.62 -4.61 -7.24
N GLU A 45 1.48 -4.15 -8.13
CA GLU A 45 2.51 -5.00 -8.75
C GLU A 45 3.45 -5.61 -7.70
N GLU A 46 3.86 -4.82 -6.70
CA GLU A 46 4.69 -5.33 -5.61
C GLU A 46 3.96 -6.39 -4.77
N LEU A 47 2.65 -6.24 -4.59
CA LEU A 47 1.84 -7.27 -3.93
C LEU A 47 1.84 -8.57 -4.73
N PHE A 48 1.78 -8.51 -6.06
CA PHE A 48 1.88 -9.70 -6.91
C PHE A 48 3.25 -10.37 -6.78
N GLU A 49 4.33 -9.59 -6.66
CA GLU A 49 5.66 -10.14 -6.41
C GLU A 49 5.71 -10.85 -5.05
N ALA A 50 5.12 -10.26 -4.01
CA ALA A 50 5.03 -10.88 -2.70
C ALA A 50 4.27 -12.22 -2.77
N LEU A 51 3.20 -12.29 -3.55
CA LEU A 51 2.41 -13.50 -3.73
C LEU A 51 3.20 -14.65 -4.35
N GLN A 52 4.27 -14.35 -5.10
CA GLN A 52 5.12 -15.40 -5.66
C GLN A 52 5.85 -16.21 -4.60
N HIS A 53 5.97 -15.69 -3.39
CA HIS A 53 6.54 -16.42 -2.26
C HIS A 53 5.56 -17.42 -1.63
N LEU A 54 4.27 -17.29 -1.95
CA LEU A 54 3.19 -18.15 -1.44
C LEU A 54 2.73 -19.12 -2.53
N LYS A 55 3.65 -19.92 -3.06
CA LYS A 55 3.41 -20.77 -4.24
C LYS A 55 2.55 -21.99 -3.95
N ASN A 56 2.44 -22.41 -2.70
CA ASN A 56 1.72 -23.63 -2.32
C ASN A 56 0.23 -23.41 -2.02
N TRP A 57 -0.38 -22.44 -2.70
CA TRP A 57 -1.80 -22.15 -2.56
C TRP A 57 -2.70 -22.97 -3.49
N LYS A 58 -2.13 -23.56 -4.55
CA LYS A 58 -2.89 -24.31 -5.55
C LYS A 58 -3.15 -25.73 -5.05
N THR A 59 -4.40 -26.10 -4.85
CA THR A 59 -4.82 -27.37 -4.27
C THR A 59 -4.48 -28.59 -5.14
N HIS A 60 -4.28 -28.39 -6.45
CA HIS A 60 -3.94 -29.47 -7.39
C HIS A 60 -2.44 -29.76 -7.49
N ARG A 61 -1.59 -29.03 -6.76
CA ARG A 61 -0.14 -29.28 -6.72
C ARG A 61 0.24 -30.08 -5.49
N SER A 62 0.01 -31.37 -5.54
CA SER A 62 0.34 -32.29 -4.43
C SER A 62 1.85 -32.46 -4.21
N ASP A 63 2.66 -32.13 -5.22
CA ASP A 63 4.12 -32.19 -5.15
C ASP A 63 4.76 -31.06 -4.34
N MET A 64 3.96 -30.08 -3.88
CA MET A 64 4.42 -28.90 -3.17
C MET A 64 3.87 -28.79 -1.76
N ASP A 65 3.67 -29.94 -1.10
CA ASP A 65 3.17 -29.99 0.28
C ASP A 65 4.11 -29.33 1.28
N GLU A 66 5.41 -29.37 0.99
CA GLU A 66 6.42 -28.69 1.78
C GLU A 66 7.09 -27.63 0.91
N PHE A 67 6.88 -26.37 1.26
CA PHE A 67 7.45 -25.25 0.54
C PHE A 67 8.27 -24.40 1.50
N ASP A 68 9.55 -24.17 1.14
CA ASP A 68 10.42 -23.28 1.91
C ASP A 68 9.99 -21.85 1.69
N PHE A 69 9.38 -21.27 2.71
CA PHE A 69 8.92 -19.89 2.69
C PHE A 69 10.04 -18.97 3.15
N ASN A 70 10.48 -18.09 2.27
CA ASN A 70 11.44 -17.06 2.61
C ASN A 70 10.70 -15.86 3.22
N ARG A 71 10.58 -15.87 4.52
CA ARG A 71 9.86 -14.86 5.30
C ARG A 71 10.44 -13.46 5.12
N GLU A 72 11.75 -13.36 5.06
CA GLU A 72 12.45 -12.08 4.95
C GLU A 72 12.19 -11.41 3.60
N GLU A 73 12.34 -12.15 2.50
CA GLU A 73 12.08 -11.62 1.17
C GLU A 73 10.60 -11.27 0.97
N PHE A 74 9.70 -12.12 1.47
CA PHE A 74 8.26 -11.82 1.42
C PHE A 74 7.97 -10.50 2.13
N LEU A 75 8.53 -10.31 3.31
CA LEU A 75 8.30 -9.10 4.10
C LEU A 75 8.87 -7.86 3.39
N GLU A 76 10.04 -7.95 2.77
CA GLU A 76 10.62 -6.84 1.99
C GLU A 76 9.69 -6.40 0.86
N GLU A 77 9.10 -7.34 0.14
CA GLU A 77 8.18 -7.03 -0.95
C GLU A 77 6.87 -6.44 -0.45
N MET A 78 6.38 -6.90 0.71
CA MET A 78 5.22 -6.28 1.36
C MET A 78 5.51 -4.84 1.77
N VAL A 79 6.72 -4.57 2.24
CA VAL A 79 7.15 -3.20 2.59
C VAL A 79 7.23 -2.34 1.33
N ASP A 80 7.73 -2.87 0.21
CA ASP A 80 7.75 -2.14 -1.04
C ASP A 80 6.35 -1.72 -1.48
N ALA A 81 5.38 -2.62 -1.39
CA ALA A 81 3.97 -2.32 -1.68
C ALA A 81 3.44 -1.23 -0.75
N LEU A 82 3.70 -1.35 0.55
CA LEU A 82 3.25 -0.40 1.55
C LEU A 82 3.80 1.00 1.28
N ASN A 83 5.07 1.09 0.88
CA ASN A 83 5.70 2.36 0.54
C ASN A 83 5.01 3.08 -0.63
N TYR A 84 4.56 2.35 -1.64
CA TYR A 84 3.80 2.96 -2.74
C TYR A 84 2.44 3.47 -2.27
N PHE A 85 1.76 2.76 -1.40
CA PHE A 85 0.49 3.21 -0.84
C PHE A 85 0.67 4.45 0.04
N PHE A 86 1.73 4.51 0.84
CA PHE A 86 2.07 5.72 1.57
C PHE A 86 2.36 6.89 0.64
N ALA A 87 3.06 6.64 -0.47
CA ALA A 87 3.36 7.69 -1.44
C ALA A 87 2.09 8.33 -2.01
N VAL A 88 1.06 7.54 -2.30
CA VAL A 88 -0.24 8.04 -2.75
C VAL A 88 -0.84 8.97 -1.71
N LEU A 89 -0.81 8.58 -0.45
CA LEU A 89 -1.37 9.38 0.64
C LEU A 89 -0.59 10.69 0.82
N VAL A 90 0.74 10.63 0.73
CA VAL A 90 1.59 11.83 0.78
C VAL A 90 1.22 12.81 -0.33
N MET A 91 1.06 12.32 -1.56
CA MET A 91 0.68 13.16 -2.70
C MET A 91 -0.68 13.82 -2.51
N LEU A 92 -1.59 13.19 -1.79
CA LEU A 92 -2.91 13.74 -1.45
C LEU A 92 -2.87 14.69 -0.25
N GLY A 93 -1.72 14.88 0.37
CA GLY A 93 -1.60 15.73 1.56
C GLY A 93 -2.15 15.11 2.83
N ILE A 94 -2.36 13.80 2.83
CA ILE A 94 -2.83 13.06 4.01
C ILE A 94 -1.64 12.81 4.93
N ASP A 95 -1.74 13.22 6.18
CA ASP A 95 -0.70 12.96 7.16
C ASP A 95 -0.98 11.67 7.94
N GLU A 96 0.00 11.29 8.78
CA GLU A 96 -0.07 10.08 9.59
C GLU A 96 -1.27 10.08 10.54
N SER A 97 -1.57 11.24 11.14
CA SER A 97 -2.68 11.40 12.08
C SER A 97 -4.04 11.18 11.39
N GLU A 98 -4.22 11.74 10.20
CA GLU A 98 -5.45 11.55 9.41
C GLU A 98 -5.63 10.10 9.02
N LEU A 99 -4.57 9.45 8.58
CA LEU A 99 -4.59 8.03 8.22
C LEU A 99 -4.98 7.17 9.43
N TYR A 100 -4.38 7.42 10.58
CA TYR A 100 -4.67 6.68 11.80
C TYR A 100 -6.12 6.85 12.26
N SER A 101 -6.63 8.09 12.21
CA SER A 101 -8.02 8.38 12.55
C SER A 101 -9.00 7.67 11.62
N ALA A 102 -8.70 7.66 10.32
CA ALA A 102 -9.52 6.94 9.33
C ALA A 102 -9.49 5.43 9.59
N TYR A 103 -8.34 4.89 9.94
CA TYR A 103 -8.19 3.48 10.29
C TYR A 103 -9.07 3.09 11.49
N LEU A 104 -9.01 3.88 12.57
CA LEU A 104 -9.81 3.63 13.77
C LEU A 104 -11.31 3.71 13.48
N LYS A 105 -11.71 4.71 12.71
CA LYS A 105 -13.13 4.88 12.34
C LYS A 105 -13.63 3.68 11.53
N LYS A 106 -12.83 3.22 10.58
CA LYS A 106 -13.18 2.04 9.77
C LYS A 106 -13.22 0.78 10.62
N HIS A 107 -12.30 0.63 11.55
CA HIS A 107 -12.26 -0.51 12.48
C HIS A 107 -13.56 -0.61 13.28
N LYS A 108 -14.04 0.51 13.81
CA LYS A 108 -15.33 0.54 14.54
C LYS A 108 -16.50 0.09 13.65
N LYS A 109 -16.52 0.52 12.39
CA LYS A 109 -17.56 0.08 11.44
C LYS A 109 -17.50 -1.42 11.19
N ILE A 110 -16.31 -1.98 11.09
CA ILE A 110 -16.11 -3.43 10.91
C ILE A 110 -16.64 -4.19 12.12
N LEU A 111 -16.34 -3.74 13.33
CA LEU A 111 -16.82 -4.36 14.55
C LEU A 111 -18.36 -4.30 14.64
N GLN A 112 -18.98 -3.18 14.30
CA GLN A 112 -20.42 -3.05 14.27
C GLN A 112 -21.08 -4.01 13.28
N ARG A 113 -20.49 -4.19 12.10
CA ARG A 113 -20.98 -5.17 11.12
C ARG A 113 -20.90 -6.60 11.65
N LEU A 114 -19.81 -6.92 12.34
CA LEU A 114 -19.65 -8.24 12.95
C LEU A 114 -20.73 -8.50 14.01
N GLU A 115 -21.00 -7.54 14.89
CA GLU A 115 -22.06 -7.63 15.90
C GLU A 115 -23.45 -7.79 15.25
N ASN A 116 -23.74 -6.98 14.24
CA ASN A 116 -25.02 -7.04 13.54
C ASN A 116 -25.24 -8.40 12.87
N ASN A 117 -24.19 -8.96 12.25
CA ASN A 117 -24.26 -10.28 11.65
C ASN A 117 -24.45 -11.38 12.71
N ALA A 118 -23.84 -11.23 13.87
CA ALA A 118 -23.99 -12.19 14.97
C ALA A 118 -25.40 -12.17 15.57
N LYS A 119 -26.12 -11.03 15.50
CA LYS A 119 -27.48 -10.87 16.00
C LYS A 119 -28.55 -11.34 15.02
N SER A 120 -28.17 -11.50 13.77
CA SER A 120 -29.07 -12.00 12.73
C SER A 120 -29.03 -13.52 12.67
#